data_e1b9c49a42e9b6b9a500fc404211ab4d
#
_entry.id   e1b9c49a42e9b6b9a500fc404211ab4d
#
_cell.length_a   1.000
_cell.length_b   1.000
_cell.length_c   1.000
_cell.angle_alpha   90.00
_cell.angle_beta   90.00
_cell.angle_gamma   90.00
#
_symmetry.space_group_name_H-M   'P 1'
#
loop_
_entity.id
_entity.type
_entity.pdbx_description
1 polymer ?
#
loop_
_entity_poly.entity_id
_entity_poly.type
_entity_poly.pdbx_seq_one_letter_code
_entity_poly.pdbx_strand_id
1 'polypeptide(L)'
;MTSLQLFSGGAAQGLVRQLDARFQAQQGCSISASFGAVGTMKGKLLAGSPCDVILLTKALIAQLTASGDVVVGSARSLGAVKTGIACKAGETPVTVDSPAALKGALQAASAIYFPDPVKATAGVHFMNVLRQLGLDIELADRLRPYPNGAAAMQALADAPGTGVIGCTQVTEILFAPGVQWVAPLPAGYELATTYTAAVCARSSRPDQAKALVELLAGKGTAAIRLQCGFEE
;
A
#
# COMPACT_ATOMS: atom_id res chain seq x y z
N MET A 1 -3.23 13.03 25.72
CA MET A 1 -2.51 11.76 25.53
C MET A 1 -1.38 12.01 24.54
N THR A 2 -0.23 11.43 24.77
CA THR A 2 0.92 11.57 23.87
C THR A 2 0.76 10.62 22.68
N SER A 3 1.09 11.07 21.47
CA SER A 3 0.99 10.26 20.25
C SER A 3 2.34 10.10 19.56
N LEU A 4 2.58 8.93 18.98
CA LEU A 4 3.72 8.61 18.12
C LEU A 4 3.36 8.92 16.67
N GLN A 5 4.18 9.70 15.98
CA GLN A 5 3.92 10.10 14.59
C GLN A 5 4.42 9.03 13.61
N LEU A 6 3.52 8.50 12.80
CA LEU A 6 3.84 7.51 11.76
C LEU A 6 3.49 8.05 10.37
N PHE A 7 4.46 8.04 9.44
CA PHE A 7 4.20 8.19 8.01
C PHE A 7 4.31 6.84 7.32
N SER A 8 3.28 6.44 6.58
CA SER A 8 3.21 5.11 5.99
C SER A 8 2.67 5.11 4.56
N GLY A 9 3.22 4.23 3.74
CA GLY A 9 2.55 3.79 2.53
C GLY A 9 1.16 3.20 2.85
N GLY A 10 0.19 3.38 1.95
CA GLY A 10 -1.18 2.89 2.13
C GLY A 10 -1.27 1.38 2.39
N ALA A 11 -0.35 0.62 1.81
CA ALA A 11 -0.29 -0.84 1.96
C ALA A 11 -0.25 -1.35 3.42
N ALA A 12 0.26 -0.57 4.37
CA ALA A 12 0.33 -0.99 5.76
C ALA A 12 -0.83 -0.46 6.63
N GLN A 13 -1.79 0.26 6.06
CA GLN A 13 -2.87 0.89 6.82
C GLN A 13 -3.69 -0.13 7.63
N GLY A 14 -4.07 -1.26 7.03
CA GLY A 14 -4.82 -2.32 7.71
C GLY A 14 -4.05 -2.90 8.89
N LEU A 15 -2.76 -3.22 8.69
CA LEU A 15 -1.89 -3.75 9.74
C LEU A 15 -1.73 -2.77 10.92
N VAL A 16 -1.44 -1.49 10.62
CA VAL A 16 -1.26 -0.47 11.68
C VAL A 16 -2.54 -0.31 12.49
N ARG A 17 -3.71 -0.27 11.86
CA ARG A 17 -4.99 -0.15 12.56
C ARG A 17 -5.31 -1.36 13.43
N GLN A 18 -5.00 -2.58 12.99
CA GLN A 18 -5.20 -3.78 13.79
C GLN A 18 -4.28 -3.84 15.02
N LEU A 19 -3.11 -3.22 14.96
CA LEU A 19 -2.12 -3.24 16.03
C LEU A 19 -2.16 -2.02 16.95
N ASP A 20 -2.94 -0.97 16.63
CA ASP A 20 -2.96 0.29 17.38
C ASP A 20 -3.36 0.09 18.87
N ALA A 21 -4.47 -0.60 19.13
CA ALA A 21 -4.91 -0.87 20.50
C ALA A 21 -3.89 -1.69 21.29
N ARG A 22 -3.22 -2.65 20.66
CA ARG A 22 -2.16 -3.45 21.29
C ARG A 22 -0.94 -2.58 21.60
N PHE A 23 -0.53 -1.71 20.67
CA PHE A 23 0.57 -0.78 20.88
C PHE A 23 0.26 0.18 22.01
N GLN A 24 -0.94 0.77 22.04
CA GLN A 24 -1.38 1.67 23.08
C GLN A 24 -1.36 1.00 24.47
N ALA A 25 -1.83 -0.24 24.56
CA ALA A 25 -1.80 -0.99 25.84
C ALA A 25 -0.38 -1.27 26.33
N GLN A 26 0.58 -1.50 25.41
CA GLN A 26 1.95 -1.81 25.74
C GLN A 26 2.82 -0.58 26.05
N GLN A 27 2.57 0.54 25.38
CA GLN A 27 3.46 1.71 25.39
C GLN A 27 2.82 2.96 26.04
N GLY A 28 1.54 2.93 26.37
CA GLY A 28 0.82 4.06 26.96
C GLY A 28 0.68 5.28 26.04
N CYS A 29 0.93 5.11 24.72
CA CYS A 29 0.76 6.16 23.72
C CYS A 29 0.02 5.63 22.49
N SER A 30 -0.76 6.50 21.82
CA SER A 30 -1.47 6.18 20.58
C SER A 30 -0.60 6.38 19.34
N ILE A 31 -0.99 5.80 18.21
CA ILE A 31 -0.35 6.05 16.92
C ILE A 31 -1.13 7.15 16.17
N SER A 32 -0.45 8.25 15.86
CA SER A 32 -0.96 9.27 14.94
C SER A 32 -0.40 9.00 13.54
N ALA A 33 -1.16 8.26 12.73
CA ALA A 33 -0.69 7.79 11.43
C ALA A 33 -1.21 8.64 10.26
N SER A 34 -0.30 8.98 9.33
CA SER A 34 -0.64 9.49 8.00
C SER A 34 -0.34 8.44 6.95
N PHE A 35 -1.33 8.10 6.12
CA PHE A 35 -1.22 7.12 5.05
C PHE A 35 -1.31 7.78 3.68
N GLY A 36 -0.57 7.25 2.70
CA GLY A 36 -0.61 7.78 1.34
C GLY A 36 0.37 7.10 0.39
N ALA A 37 0.56 7.68 -0.80
CA ALA A 37 1.60 7.20 -1.72
C ALA A 37 2.98 7.30 -1.07
N VAL A 38 3.81 6.28 -1.25
CA VAL A 38 5.15 6.22 -0.59
C VAL A 38 6.04 7.41 -0.93
N GLY A 39 5.97 7.92 -2.17
CA GLY A 39 6.68 9.12 -2.59
C GLY A 39 6.21 10.38 -1.85
N THR A 40 4.90 10.50 -1.62
CA THR A 40 4.34 11.62 -0.85
C THR A 40 4.76 11.57 0.61
N MET A 41 4.76 10.39 1.24
CA MET A 41 5.18 10.21 2.64
C MET A 41 6.67 10.49 2.82
N LYS A 42 7.52 10.02 1.88
CA LYS A 42 8.94 10.39 1.83
C LYS A 42 9.11 11.91 1.74
N GLY A 43 8.38 12.57 0.84
CA GLY A 43 8.43 14.02 0.65
C GLY A 43 8.08 14.79 1.92
N LYS A 44 7.05 14.37 2.68
CA LYS A 44 6.69 14.98 3.97
C LYS A 44 7.82 14.88 4.99
N LEU A 45 8.47 13.71 5.12
CA LEU A 45 9.62 13.53 6.01
C LEU A 45 10.76 14.49 5.63
N LEU A 46 11.13 14.52 4.36
CA LEU A 46 12.23 15.36 3.86
C LEU A 46 11.93 16.86 3.97
N ALA A 47 10.65 17.25 3.93
CA ALA A 47 10.20 18.61 4.20
C ALA A 47 10.23 18.99 5.70
N GLY A 48 10.69 18.08 6.58
CA GLY A 48 10.84 18.34 8.01
C GLY A 48 9.58 18.14 8.85
N SER A 49 8.52 17.53 8.31
CA SER A 49 7.33 17.19 9.12
C SER A 49 7.70 16.22 10.24
N PRO A 50 7.22 16.42 11.48
CA PRO A 50 7.50 15.52 12.60
C PRO A 50 7.09 14.08 12.28
N CYS A 51 8.03 13.14 12.46
CA CYS A 51 7.81 11.73 12.20
C CYS A 51 8.72 10.89 13.09
N ASP A 52 8.17 9.92 13.81
CA ASP A 52 8.92 9.02 14.68
C ASP A 52 9.24 7.69 13.97
N VAL A 53 8.27 7.18 13.22
CA VAL A 53 8.39 5.94 12.43
C VAL A 53 7.99 6.21 10.99
N ILE A 54 8.78 5.72 10.05
CA ILE A 54 8.44 5.75 8.64
C ILE A 54 8.33 4.32 8.09
N LEU A 55 7.28 4.04 7.31
CA LEU A 55 6.98 2.75 6.73
C LEU A 55 6.78 2.90 5.22
N LEU A 56 7.79 2.52 4.45
CA LEU A 56 7.83 2.67 2.99
C LEU A 56 8.33 1.39 2.33
N THR A 57 8.59 1.44 1.03
CA THR A 57 9.26 0.33 0.34
C THR A 57 10.71 0.18 0.82
N LYS A 58 11.23 -1.05 0.80
CA LYS A 58 12.62 -1.36 1.17
C LYS A 58 13.63 -0.43 0.49
N ALA A 59 13.43 -0.13 -0.81
CA ALA A 59 14.32 0.74 -1.56
C ALA A 59 14.31 2.19 -1.04
N LEU A 60 13.14 2.73 -0.69
CA LEU A 60 13.03 4.08 -0.14
C LEU A 60 13.61 4.17 1.28
N ILE A 61 13.41 3.14 2.11
CA ILE A 61 14.04 3.08 3.44
C ILE A 61 15.57 3.04 3.32
N ALA A 62 16.11 2.26 2.37
CA ALA A 62 17.55 2.24 2.11
C ALA A 62 18.09 3.63 1.70
N GLN A 63 17.38 4.36 0.84
CA GLN A 63 17.74 5.75 0.48
C GLN A 63 17.74 6.67 1.69
N LEU A 64 16.69 6.62 2.53
CA LEU A 64 16.57 7.45 3.74
C LEU A 64 17.61 7.07 4.80
N THR A 65 18.03 5.82 4.86
CA THR A 65 19.15 5.39 5.73
C THR A 65 20.48 5.96 5.24
N ALA A 66 20.71 5.93 3.93
CA ALA A 66 21.92 6.47 3.32
C ALA A 66 22.02 8.01 3.45
N SER A 67 20.89 8.73 3.41
CA SER A 67 20.83 10.19 3.64
C SER A 67 20.87 10.59 5.12
N GLY A 68 20.81 9.63 6.06
CA GLY A 68 20.80 9.92 7.51
C GLY A 68 19.45 10.33 8.08
N ASP A 69 18.34 10.22 7.32
CA ASP A 69 16.98 10.54 7.78
C ASP A 69 16.35 9.40 8.60
N VAL A 70 16.92 8.18 8.50
CA VAL A 70 16.52 6.97 9.23
C VAL A 70 17.70 6.43 10.03
N VAL A 71 17.44 5.98 11.25
CA VAL A 71 18.44 5.40 12.15
C VAL A 71 19.00 4.11 11.55
N VAL A 72 20.32 4.04 11.38
CA VAL A 72 21.01 2.86 10.87
C VAL A 72 20.71 1.65 11.78
N GLY A 73 20.38 0.50 11.16
CA GLY A 73 20.07 -0.74 11.88
C GLY A 73 18.64 -0.83 12.44
N SER A 74 17.83 0.22 12.34
CA SER A 74 16.43 0.23 12.82
C SER A 74 15.42 -0.40 11.84
N ALA A 75 15.80 -0.58 10.58
CA ALA A 75 14.91 -1.07 9.53
C ALA A 75 14.50 -2.53 9.75
N ARG A 76 13.19 -2.82 9.67
CA ARG A 76 12.61 -4.17 9.75
C ARG A 76 11.62 -4.39 8.62
N SER A 77 11.76 -5.52 7.93
CA SER A 77 10.82 -5.92 6.87
C SER A 77 9.49 -6.37 7.46
N LEU A 78 8.39 -5.95 6.84
CA LEU A 78 7.05 -6.46 7.14
C LEU A 78 6.66 -7.64 6.25
N GLY A 79 7.33 -7.82 5.13
CA GLY A 79 7.03 -8.78 4.09
C GLY A 79 6.79 -8.12 2.74
N ALA A 80 6.54 -8.94 1.73
CA ALA A 80 6.22 -8.52 0.38
C ALA A 80 4.70 -8.39 0.19
N VAL A 81 4.28 -7.46 -0.63
CA VAL A 81 2.87 -7.27 -1.02
C VAL A 81 2.78 -7.31 -2.53
N LYS A 82 1.92 -8.17 -3.07
CA LYS A 82 1.63 -8.23 -4.50
C LYS A 82 0.71 -7.09 -4.93
N THR A 83 0.84 -6.67 -6.18
CA THR A 83 -0.16 -5.84 -6.86
C THR A 83 -1.21 -6.77 -7.46
N GLY A 84 -2.47 -6.43 -7.31
CA GLY A 84 -3.58 -7.29 -7.75
C GLY A 84 -4.76 -6.52 -8.28
N ILE A 85 -5.71 -7.27 -8.81
CA ILE A 85 -6.97 -6.80 -9.37
C ILE A 85 -8.09 -6.95 -8.33
N ALA A 86 -8.97 -5.95 -8.30
CA ALA A 86 -10.18 -5.92 -7.49
C ALA A 86 -11.41 -5.63 -8.34
N CYS A 87 -12.57 -6.04 -7.88
CA CYS A 87 -13.88 -5.61 -8.38
C CYS A 87 -14.79 -5.23 -7.20
N LYS A 88 -16.00 -4.72 -7.47
CA LYS A 88 -16.96 -4.43 -6.40
C LYS A 88 -17.39 -5.72 -5.72
N ALA A 89 -17.58 -5.65 -4.41
CA ALA A 89 -18.12 -6.77 -3.65
C ALA A 89 -19.50 -7.17 -4.17
N GLY A 90 -19.71 -8.48 -4.37
CA GLY A 90 -20.96 -9.04 -4.89
C GLY A 90 -21.06 -9.10 -6.42
N GLU A 91 -20.13 -8.51 -7.17
CA GLU A 91 -20.02 -8.76 -8.61
C GLU A 91 -19.29 -10.09 -8.89
N THR A 92 -19.57 -10.70 -10.04
CA THR A 92 -18.81 -11.86 -10.51
C THR A 92 -17.37 -11.46 -10.79
N PRO A 93 -16.37 -12.08 -10.14
CA PRO A 93 -14.98 -11.77 -10.40
C PRO A 93 -14.59 -12.01 -11.86
N VAL A 94 -13.85 -11.06 -12.42
CA VAL A 94 -13.29 -11.19 -13.77
C VAL A 94 -12.13 -12.19 -13.78
N THR A 95 -11.90 -12.88 -14.90
CA THR A 95 -10.71 -13.74 -15.09
C THR A 95 -9.52 -12.90 -15.51
N VAL A 96 -8.39 -13.02 -14.81
CA VAL A 96 -7.15 -12.28 -15.08
C VAL A 96 -5.90 -13.16 -14.89
N ASP A 97 -6.03 -14.46 -15.07
CA ASP A 97 -5.00 -15.50 -14.83
C ASP A 97 -3.90 -15.55 -15.90
N SER A 98 -4.08 -14.85 -16.99
CA SER A 98 -3.13 -14.76 -18.10
C SER A 98 -3.06 -13.33 -18.65
N PRO A 99 -1.99 -12.96 -19.39
CA PRO A 99 -1.91 -11.67 -20.07
C PRO A 99 -3.10 -11.39 -20.99
N ALA A 100 -3.57 -12.39 -21.72
CA ALA A 100 -4.72 -12.26 -22.61
C ALA A 100 -6.03 -12.05 -21.85
N ALA A 101 -6.24 -12.80 -20.75
CA ALA A 101 -7.41 -12.65 -19.88
C ALA A 101 -7.43 -11.28 -19.20
N LEU A 102 -6.28 -10.83 -18.66
CA LEU A 102 -6.14 -9.48 -18.09
C LEU A 102 -6.48 -8.41 -19.13
N LYS A 103 -5.92 -8.50 -20.35
CA LYS A 103 -6.21 -7.57 -21.44
C LYS A 103 -7.70 -7.51 -21.75
N GLY A 104 -8.34 -8.67 -21.93
CA GLY A 104 -9.78 -8.76 -22.20
C GLY A 104 -10.63 -8.17 -21.08
N ALA A 105 -10.30 -8.45 -19.82
CA ALA A 105 -10.98 -7.91 -18.66
C ALA A 105 -10.88 -6.37 -18.60
N LEU A 106 -9.69 -5.81 -18.84
CA LEU A 106 -9.47 -4.36 -18.85
C LEU A 106 -10.23 -3.69 -20.01
N GLN A 107 -10.26 -4.31 -21.19
CA GLN A 107 -11.01 -3.80 -22.34
C GLN A 107 -12.52 -3.82 -22.12
N ALA A 108 -13.03 -4.80 -21.40
CA ALA A 108 -14.46 -4.91 -21.06
C ALA A 108 -14.87 -3.98 -19.91
N ALA A 109 -13.92 -3.50 -19.09
CA ALA A 109 -14.22 -2.66 -17.94
C ALA A 109 -14.81 -1.31 -18.34
N SER A 110 -15.86 -0.89 -17.62
CA SER A 110 -16.51 0.42 -17.81
C SER A 110 -15.67 1.57 -17.22
N ALA A 111 -14.90 1.31 -16.15
CA ALA A 111 -13.91 2.23 -15.59
C ALA A 111 -12.83 1.44 -14.82
N ILE A 112 -11.63 2.00 -14.71
CA ILE A 112 -10.47 1.36 -14.10
C ILE A 112 -9.89 2.29 -13.04
N TYR A 113 -9.95 1.87 -11.78
CA TYR A 113 -9.56 2.62 -10.59
C TYR A 113 -8.19 2.17 -10.10
N PHE A 114 -7.26 3.10 -9.94
CA PHE A 114 -5.89 2.77 -9.52
C PHE A 114 -5.21 3.97 -8.84
N PRO A 115 -4.12 3.77 -8.07
CA PRO A 115 -3.43 4.86 -7.41
C PRO A 115 -2.60 5.70 -8.40
N ASP A 116 -2.13 6.85 -7.92
CA ASP A 116 -1.34 7.84 -8.67
C ASP A 116 -0.22 7.18 -9.51
N PRO A 117 -0.22 7.37 -10.84
CA PRO A 117 0.73 6.73 -11.74
C PRO A 117 2.15 7.31 -11.69
N VAL A 118 2.41 8.30 -10.83
CA VAL A 118 3.73 8.94 -10.67
C VAL A 118 4.30 8.70 -9.27
N LYS A 119 3.47 8.74 -8.22
CA LYS A 119 3.91 8.75 -6.81
C LYS A 119 3.62 7.45 -6.06
N ALA A 120 2.70 6.62 -6.55
CA ALA A 120 2.33 5.35 -5.92
C ALA A 120 2.94 4.16 -6.67
N THR A 121 3.61 3.25 -5.93
CA THR A 121 4.31 2.10 -6.51
C THR A 121 3.41 1.26 -7.41
N ALA A 122 2.21 0.89 -6.95
CA ALA A 122 1.26 0.11 -7.74
C ALA A 122 0.74 0.90 -8.94
N GLY A 123 0.53 2.22 -8.82
CA GLY A 123 0.06 3.06 -9.92
C GLY A 123 1.08 3.20 -11.03
N VAL A 124 2.36 3.45 -10.68
CA VAL A 124 3.47 3.49 -11.64
C VAL A 124 3.57 2.16 -12.40
N HIS A 125 3.53 1.05 -11.66
CA HIS A 125 3.60 -0.29 -12.24
C HIS A 125 2.41 -0.57 -13.15
N PHE A 126 1.20 -0.31 -12.70
CA PHE A 126 -0.01 -0.59 -13.48
C PHE A 126 -0.07 0.24 -14.77
N MET A 127 0.35 1.50 -14.75
CA MET A 127 0.48 2.27 -15.99
C MET A 127 1.49 1.65 -16.97
N ASN A 128 2.59 1.06 -16.47
CA ASN A 128 3.52 0.34 -17.33
C ASN A 128 2.89 -0.94 -17.89
N VAL A 129 2.09 -1.66 -17.12
CA VAL A 129 1.32 -2.83 -17.60
C VAL A 129 0.34 -2.41 -18.71
N LEU A 130 -0.39 -1.32 -18.54
CA LEU A 130 -1.29 -0.79 -19.58
C LEU A 130 -0.55 -0.46 -20.87
N ARG A 131 0.63 0.18 -20.78
CA ARG A 131 1.48 0.47 -21.96
C ARG A 131 1.97 -0.80 -22.65
N GLN A 132 2.44 -1.79 -21.89
CA GLN A 132 2.89 -3.07 -22.43
C GLN A 132 1.77 -3.84 -23.13
N LEU A 133 0.53 -3.72 -22.65
CA LEU A 133 -0.67 -4.30 -23.28
C LEU A 133 -1.19 -3.47 -24.47
N GLY A 134 -0.66 -2.26 -24.68
CA GLY A 134 -1.14 -1.31 -25.69
C GLY A 134 -2.50 -0.70 -25.37
N LEU A 135 -2.83 -0.57 -24.08
CA LEU A 135 -4.15 -0.14 -23.59
C LEU A 135 -4.17 1.27 -23.00
N ASP A 136 -3.03 1.89 -22.77
CA ASP A 136 -2.93 3.19 -22.09
C ASP A 136 -3.61 4.34 -22.86
N ILE A 137 -3.57 4.30 -24.19
CA ILE A 137 -4.28 5.26 -25.07
C ILE A 137 -5.72 4.79 -25.32
N GLU A 138 -5.92 3.52 -25.63
CA GLU A 138 -7.26 2.93 -25.91
C GLU A 138 -8.23 3.15 -24.75
N LEU A 139 -7.76 3.02 -23.51
CA LEU A 139 -8.59 3.12 -22.30
C LEU A 139 -8.52 4.48 -21.60
N ALA A 140 -7.86 5.48 -22.17
CA ALA A 140 -7.58 6.77 -21.51
C ALA A 140 -8.81 7.39 -20.85
N ASP A 141 -9.97 7.37 -21.53
CA ASP A 141 -11.22 7.94 -21.03
C ASP A 141 -11.87 7.12 -19.89
N ARG A 142 -11.40 5.90 -19.66
CA ARG A 142 -11.88 4.99 -18.61
C ARG A 142 -10.92 4.91 -17.41
N LEU A 143 -9.72 5.46 -17.52
CA LEU A 143 -8.74 5.47 -16.43
C LEU A 143 -9.14 6.47 -15.35
N ARG A 144 -9.12 6.02 -14.08
CA ARG A 144 -9.49 6.79 -12.90
C ARG A 144 -8.38 6.73 -11.87
N PRO A 145 -7.32 7.56 -12.01
CA PRO A 145 -6.24 7.63 -11.03
C PRO A 145 -6.68 8.39 -9.77
N TYR A 146 -6.25 7.89 -8.60
CA TYR A 146 -6.52 8.47 -7.29
C TYR A 146 -5.20 8.71 -6.52
N PRO A 147 -5.19 9.57 -5.48
CA PRO A 147 -3.95 9.90 -4.76
C PRO A 147 -3.20 8.71 -4.15
N ASN A 148 -3.90 7.61 -3.83
CA ASN A 148 -3.35 6.37 -3.25
C ASN A 148 -4.33 5.21 -3.48
N GLY A 149 -3.90 3.98 -3.16
CA GLY A 149 -4.72 2.79 -3.38
C GLY A 149 -5.98 2.73 -2.52
N ALA A 150 -5.93 3.19 -1.28
CA ALA A 150 -7.11 3.21 -0.41
C ALA A 150 -8.21 4.13 -1.00
N ALA A 151 -7.83 5.32 -1.49
CA ALA A 151 -8.76 6.22 -2.16
C ALA A 151 -9.30 5.63 -3.48
N ALA A 152 -8.45 4.93 -4.25
CA ALA A 152 -8.87 4.24 -5.46
C ALA A 152 -9.88 3.13 -5.17
N MET A 153 -9.65 2.32 -4.13
CA MET A 153 -10.56 1.23 -3.74
C MET A 153 -11.88 1.76 -3.15
N GLN A 154 -11.83 2.84 -2.38
CA GLN A 154 -13.06 3.48 -1.92
C GLN A 154 -13.90 3.99 -3.10
N ALA A 155 -13.26 4.66 -4.07
CA ALA A 155 -13.96 5.15 -5.26
C ALA A 155 -14.48 4.00 -6.14
N LEU A 156 -13.78 2.86 -6.20
CA LEU A 156 -14.27 1.64 -6.84
C LEU A 156 -15.54 1.11 -6.16
N ALA A 157 -15.54 1.04 -4.81
CA ALA A 157 -16.70 0.59 -4.04
C ALA A 157 -17.92 1.48 -4.27
N ASP A 158 -17.71 2.80 -4.33
CA ASP A 158 -18.75 3.80 -4.49
C ASP A 158 -19.13 4.06 -5.97
N ALA A 159 -18.44 3.43 -6.93
CA ALA A 159 -18.67 3.65 -8.36
C ALA A 159 -20.12 3.32 -8.75
N PRO A 160 -20.79 4.16 -9.56
CA PRO A 160 -22.09 3.82 -10.11
C PRO A 160 -21.96 2.68 -11.13
N GLY A 161 -22.99 1.81 -11.20
CA GLY A 161 -23.03 0.72 -12.17
C GLY A 161 -22.16 -0.47 -11.82
N THR A 162 -21.89 -1.31 -12.82
CA THR A 162 -21.18 -2.59 -12.75
C THR A 162 -20.04 -2.66 -13.76
N GLY A 163 -19.23 -3.71 -13.67
CA GLY A 163 -18.12 -3.95 -14.60
C GLY A 163 -16.95 -2.99 -14.42
N VAL A 164 -16.77 -2.45 -13.21
CA VAL A 164 -15.61 -1.62 -12.85
C VAL A 164 -14.49 -2.48 -12.28
N ILE A 165 -13.24 -2.13 -12.56
CA ILE A 165 -12.04 -2.84 -12.10
C ILE A 165 -11.15 -1.90 -11.30
N GLY A 166 -10.52 -2.43 -10.26
CA GLY A 166 -9.47 -1.76 -9.50
C GLY A 166 -8.13 -2.49 -9.60
N CYS A 167 -7.03 -1.75 -9.52
CA CYS A 167 -5.70 -2.32 -9.43
C CYS A 167 -4.87 -1.54 -8.40
N THR A 168 -4.44 -2.22 -7.33
CA THR A 168 -3.52 -1.67 -6.33
C THR A 168 -2.81 -2.78 -5.54
N GLN A 169 -2.15 -2.45 -4.45
CA GLN A 169 -1.56 -3.42 -3.53
C GLN A 169 -2.65 -4.28 -2.89
N VAL A 170 -2.44 -5.60 -2.83
CA VAL A 170 -3.43 -6.56 -2.28
C VAL A 170 -3.84 -6.18 -0.85
N THR A 171 -2.92 -5.67 -0.03
CA THR A 171 -3.22 -5.18 1.32
C THR A 171 -4.24 -4.06 1.35
N GLU A 172 -4.24 -3.16 0.36
CA GLU A 172 -5.20 -2.06 0.25
C GLU A 172 -6.57 -2.57 -0.21
N ILE A 173 -6.59 -3.59 -1.08
CA ILE A 173 -7.82 -4.26 -1.52
C ILE A 173 -8.48 -4.98 -0.35
N LEU A 174 -7.72 -5.80 0.38
CA LEU A 174 -8.24 -6.58 1.52
C LEU A 174 -8.73 -5.70 2.67
N PHE A 175 -8.19 -4.49 2.80
CA PHE A 175 -8.60 -3.55 3.84
C PHE A 175 -9.83 -2.71 3.46
N ALA A 176 -10.13 -2.55 2.17
CA ALA A 176 -11.19 -1.67 1.69
C ALA A 176 -12.57 -2.35 1.73
N PRO A 177 -13.56 -1.81 2.48
CA PRO A 177 -14.91 -2.33 2.45
C PRO A 177 -15.55 -2.08 1.08
N GLY A 178 -16.46 -2.96 0.66
CA GLY A 178 -17.21 -2.80 -0.59
C GLY A 178 -16.45 -3.21 -1.86
N VAL A 179 -15.23 -3.73 -1.73
CA VAL A 179 -14.48 -4.35 -2.81
C VAL A 179 -14.09 -5.78 -2.46
N GLN A 180 -13.82 -6.59 -3.47
CA GLN A 180 -13.28 -7.93 -3.30
C GLN A 180 -12.02 -8.11 -4.13
N TRP A 181 -11.06 -8.84 -3.58
CA TRP A 181 -9.87 -9.24 -4.29
C TRP A 181 -10.19 -10.33 -5.32
N VAL A 182 -9.71 -10.14 -6.54
CA VAL A 182 -9.88 -11.09 -7.64
C VAL A 182 -8.66 -12.01 -7.72
N ALA A 183 -7.49 -11.47 -8.05
CA ALA A 183 -6.24 -12.20 -8.20
C ALA A 183 -5.04 -11.23 -8.22
N PRO A 184 -3.80 -11.71 -8.01
CA PRO A 184 -2.62 -10.93 -8.35
C PRO A 184 -2.56 -10.68 -9.86
N LEU A 185 -1.74 -9.72 -10.29
CA LEU A 185 -1.42 -9.57 -11.72
C LEU A 185 -0.77 -10.86 -12.25
N PRO A 186 -1.11 -11.29 -13.48
CA PRO A 186 -0.62 -12.56 -14.03
C PRO A 186 0.88 -12.53 -14.35
N ALA A 187 1.42 -13.72 -14.65
CA ALA A 187 2.81 -13.93 -15.02
C ALA A 187 3.29 -12.96 -16.12
N GLY A 188 4.45 -12.34 -15.88
CA GLY A 188 5.02 -11.29 -16.74
C GLY A 188 4.58 -9.86 -16.42
N TYR A 189 3.57 -9.69 -15.55
CA TYR A 189 3.08 -8.40 -15.06
C TYR A 189 3.07 -8.29 -13.54
N GLU A 190 3.65 -9.26 -12.84
CA GLU A 190 3.67 -9.27 -11.38
C GLU A 190 4.50 -8.11 -10.83
N LEU A 191 4.09 -7.62 -9.70
CA LEU A 191 4.91 -6.79 -8.84
C LEU A 191 4.70 -7.24 -7.39
N ALA A 192 5.79 -7.64 -6.75
CA ALA A 192 5.86 -7.84 -5.30
C ALA A 192 6.75 -6.76 -4.69
N THR A 193 6.19 -5.97 -3.79
CA THR A 193 6.87 -4.84 -3.15
C THR A 193 7.12 -5.15 -1.69
N THR A 194 8.38 -5.22 -1.27
CA THR A 194 8.73 -5.36 0.16
C THR A 194 8.54 -4.03 0.88
N TYR A 195 7.71 -4.03 1.93
CA TYR A 195 7.55 -2.89 2.83
C TYR A 195 8.40 -3.05 4.07
N THR A 196 8.94 -1.94 4.54
CA THR A 196 9.91 -1.88 5.63
C THR A 196 9.57 -0.72 6.55
N ALA A 197 9.50 -0.97 7.86
CA ALA A 197 9.37 0.06 8.87
C ALA A 197 10.75 0.43 9.44
N ALA A 198 10.96 1.69 9.79
CA ALA A 198 12.19 2.16 10.38
C ALA A 198 11.98 3.37 11.29
N VAL A 199 12.89 3.58 12.23
CA VAL A 199 12.88 4.73 13.14
C VAL A 199 13.47 5.94 12.44
N CYS A 200 12.77 7.08 12.46
CA CYS A 200 13.27 8.33 11.91
C CYS A 200 14.41 8.90 12.80
N ALA A 201 15.45 9.45 12.17
CA ALA A 201 16.61 9.98 12.89
C ALA A 201 16.27 11.16 13.82
N ARG A 202 15.22 11.91 13.47
CA ARG A 202 14.73 13.06 14.26
C ARG A 202 13.55 12.71 15.17
N SER A 203 13.35 11.41 15.47
CA SER A 203 12.27 10.99 16.38
C SER A 203 12.46 11.61 17.75
N SER A 204 11.39 12.21 18.27
CA SER A 204 11.32 12.70 19.66
C SER A 204 11.07 11.58 20.67
N ARG A 205 10.79 10.34 20.20
CA ARG A 205 10.37 9.18 21.00
C ARG A 205 11.04 7.89 20.48
N PRO A 206 12.38 7.82 20.49
CA PRO A 206 13.11 6.73 19.84
C PRO A 206 12.79 5.34 20.42
N ASP A 207 12.49 5.22 21.71
CA ASP A 207 12.19 3.94 22.33
C ASP A 207 10.79 3.43 21.94
N GLN A 208 9.78 4.30 21.96
CA GLN A 208 8.45 3.94 21.47
C GLN A 208 8.46 3.68 19.95
N ALA A 209 9.26 4.43 19.20
CA ALA A 209 9.43 4.21 17.77
C ALA A 209 10.03 2.82 17.48
N LYS A 210 11.07 2.42 18.22
CA LYS A 210 11.63 1.04 18.14
C LYS A 210 10.58 0.00 18.51
N ALA A 211 9.84 0.21 19.61
CA ALA A 211 8.80 -0.71 20.04
C ALA A 211 7.71 -0.88 18.96
N LEU A 212 7.31 0.19 18.27
CA LEU A 212 6.35 0.09 17.15
C LEU A 212 6.94 -0.68 15.98
N VAL A 213 8.16 -0.41 15.56
CA VAL A 213 8.82 -1.13 14.47
C VAL A 213 8.91 -2.63 14.78
N GLU A 214 9.30 -3.01 16.00
CA GLU A 214 9.36 -4.42 16.43
C GLU A 214 7.96 -5.05 16.54
N LEU A 215 6.94 -4.32 16.97
CA LEU A 215 5.56 -4.81 16.98
C LEU A 215 5.06 -5.09 15.56
N LEU A 216 5.29 -4.16 14.62
CA LEU A 216 4.84 -4.31 13.22
C LEU A 216 5.52 -5.48 12.50
N ALA A 217 6.81 -5.71 12.74
CA ALA A 217 7.63 -6.68 12.02
C ALA A 217 7.91 -7.98 12.79
N GLY A 218 7.61 -8.02 14.09
CA GLY A 218 7.98 -9.12 14.98
C GLY A 218 7.25 -10.44 14.66
N LYS A 219 7.83 -11.56 15.12
CA LYS A 219 7.23 -12.90 14.95
C LYS A 219 5.84 -13.02 15.56
N GLY A 220 5.56 -12.33 16.67
CA GLY A 220 4.28 -12.35 17.37
C GLY A 220 3.11 -11.68 16.59
N THR A 221 3.39 -11.08 15.45
CA THR A 221 2.40 -10.46 14.55
C THR A 221 2.44 -11.03 13.13
N ALA A 222 3.22 -12.09 12.89
CA ALA A 222 3.34 -12.71 11.56
C ALA A 222 1.98 -13.15 10.98
N ALA A 223 1.13 -13.80 11.78
CA ALA A 223 -0.21 -14.20 11.35
C ALA A 223 -1.09 -13.00 10.98
N ILE A 224 -0.99 -11.88 11.72
CA ILE A 224 -1.73 -10.66 11.41
C ILE A 224 -1.23 -10.05 10.09
N ARG A 225 0.10 -10.01 9.87
CA ARG A 225 0.66 -9.56 8.59
C ARG A 225 0.16 -10.39 7.41
N LEU A 226 0.16 -11.72 7.55
CA LEU A 226 -0.35 -12.62 6.51
C LEU A 226 -1.83 -12.35 6.22
N GLN A 227 -2.67 -12.21 7.26
CA GLN A 227 -4.09 -11.85 7.10
C GLN A 227 -4.28 -10.49 6.42
N CYS A 228 -3.38 -9.54 6.65
CA CYS A 228 -3.37 -8.25 5.96
C CYS A 228 -2.83 -8.31 4.51
N GLY A 229 -2.36 -9.47 4.02
CA GLY A 229 -1.83 -9.64 2.66
C GLY A 229 -0.33 -9.41 2.50
N PHE A 230 0.45 -9.41 3.59
CA PHE A 230 1.91 -9.45 3.53
C PHE A 230 2.38 -10.91 3.43
N GLU A 231 3.23 -11.20 2.47
CA GLU A 231 3.89 -12.50 2.29
C GLU A 231 5.35 -12.42 2.80
N GLU A 232 5.90 -13.54 3.30
CA GLU A 232 7.30 -13.64 3.76
C GLU A 232 8.29 -13.68 2.59
#